data_29956a04241013d05b01118eb19b13c0
#
_entry.id   29956a04241013d05b01118eb19b13c0
#
_cell.length_a   1.000
_cell.length_b   1.000
_cell.length_c   1.000
_cell.angle_alpha   90.00
_cell.angle_beta   90.00
_cell.angle_gamma   90.00
#
_symmetry.space_group_name_H-M   'P 1'
#
loop_
_entity.id
_entity.type
_entity.pdbx_description
1 polymer ?
#
loop_
_entity_poly.entity_id
_entity_poly.type
_entity_poly.pdbx_seq_one_letter_code
_entity_poly.pdbx_strand_id
1 'polypeptide(L)'
;TKRDLALRIEGDARKLARPRRERLRPGNIADDYVEHLLFAMNLTWNHRFLFRDRTQFGAGIDVRNPESELTADFDELHGLLKRIDAAGMFRRDAFTDLSLLTRAIWIVGRYWMDYLNEFEGRSEITWHDQERGIEHHYAVLLPCLTADAKREFRAALARAPRQPADDVAQK
;
A
#
# COMPACT_ATOMS: atom_id res chain seq x y z
N THR A 1 -11.67 15.91 20.05
CA THR A 1 -12.78 14.98 19.70
C THR A 1 -12.23 13.59 19.39
N LYS A 2 -13.07 12.54 19.29
CA LYS A 2 -12.67 11.21 18.82
C LYS A 2 -12.02 11.27 17.43
N ARG A 3 -12.55 12.16 16.58
CA ARG A 3 -12.01 12.43 15.25
C ARG A 3 -10.57 12.96 15.30
N ASP A 4 -10.31 13.92 16.15
CA ASP A 4 -8.97 14.52 16.27
C ASP A 4 -7.96 13.49 16.76
N LEU A 5 -8.38 12.61 17.68
CA LEU A 5 -7.56 11.51 18.15
C LEU A 5 -7.25 10.51 17.02
N ALA A 6 -8.25 10.11 16.23
CA ALA A 6 -8.08 9.20 15.12
C ALA A 6 -7.13 9.78 14.05
N LEU A 7 -7.30 11.06 13.69
CA LEU A 7 -6.40 11.75 12.75
C LEU A 7 -4.97 11.85 13.26
N ARG A 8 -4.80 12.08 14.57
CA ARG A 8 -3.48 12.13 15.19
C ARG A 8 -2.79 10.76 15.16
N ILE A 9 -3.50 9.69 15.53
CA ILE A 9 -2.98 8.32 15.50
C ILE A 9 -2.61 7.92 14.06
N GLU A 10 -3.46 8.24 13.07
CA GLU A 10 -3.17 7.98 11.67
C GLU A 10 -1.92 8.75 11.20
N GLY A 11 -1.81 10.03 11.55
CA GLY A 11 -0.63 10.84 11.25
C GLY A 11 0.64 10.31 11.89
N ASP A 12 0.60 9.88 13.14
CA ASP A 12 1.76 9.32 13.84
C ASP A 12 2.16 7.96 13.26
N ALA A 13 1.19 7.11 12.91
CA ALA A 13 1.44 5.85 12.24
C ALA A 13 2.14 6.03 10.88
N ARG A 14 1.71 7.02 10.09
CA ARG A 14 2.32 7.33 8.80
C ARG A 14 3.73 7.92 8.91
N LYS A 15 4.05 8.64 9.99
CA LYS A 15 5.42 9.11 10.26
C LYS A 15 6.42 7.96 10.40
N LEU A 16 5.99 6.75 10.73
CA LEU A 16 6.83 5.55 10.75
C LEU A 16 7.41 5.23 9.35
N ALA A 17 6.76 5.69 8.28
CA ALA A 17 7.26 5.53 6.92
C ALA A 17 8.50 6.39 6.62
N ARG A 18 8.66 7.53 7.30
CA ARG A 18 9.75 8.48 7.04
C ARG A 18 11.15 7.84 7.17
N PRO A 19 11.52 7.14 8.28
CA PRO A 19 12.83 6.52 8.39
C PRO A 19 13.06 5.43 7.35
N ARG A 20 11.99 4.80 6.85
CA ARG A 20 12.07 3.81 5.77
C ARG A 20 12.37 4.49 4.44
N ARG A 21 11.67 5.59 4.11
CA ARG A 21 11.92 6.39 2.90
C ARG A 21 13.37 6.87 2.82
N GLU A 22 13.93 7.33 3.95
CA GLU A 22 15.32 7.79 4.04
C GLU A 22 16.34 6.65 3.84
N ARG A 23 15.96 5.40 4.16
CA ARG A 23 16.80 4.21 4.01
C ARG A 23 16.68 3.50 2.68
N LEU A 24 15.69 3.86 1.84
CA LEU A 24 15.54 3.31 0.50
C LEU A 24 16.79 3.64 -0.33
N ARG A 25 17.73 2.70 -0.36
CA ARG A 25 18.90 2.75 -1.24
C ARG A 25 18.48 2.21 -2.61
N PRO A 26 19.18 2.62 -3.70
CA PRO A 26 18.97 2.00 -5.00
C PRO A 26 19.34 0.52 -4.90
N GLY A 27 18.36 -0.31 -4.65
CA GLY A 27 18.43 -1.75 -4.55
C GLY A 27 17.71 -2.41 -5.72
N ASN A 28 17.34 -3.66 -5.54
CA ASN A 28 16.48 -4.36 -6.47
C ASN A 28 15.08 -3.70 -6.45
N ILE A 29 14.64 -3.23 -7.61
CA ILE A 29 13.38 -2.47 -7.75
C ILE A 29 12.18 -3.30 -7.32
N ALA A 30 12.17 -4.59 -7.62
CA ALA A 30 11.07 -5.47 -7.25
C ALA A 30 11.02 -5.70 -5.72
N ASP A 31 12.16 -5.86 -5.06
CA ASP A 31 12.23 -5.99 -3.60
C ASP A 31 11.81 -4.68 -2.91
N ASP A 32 12.25 -3.51 -3.41
CA ASP A 32 11.84 -2.21 -2.90
C ASP A 32 10.32 -1.99 -3.00
N TYR A 33 9.71 -2.40 -4.13
CA TYR A 33 8.27 -2.32 -4.32
C TYR A 33 7.51 -3.24 -3.36
N VAL A 34 7.98 -4.47 -3.19
CA VAL A 34 7.38 -5.43 -2.25
C VAL A 34 7.49 -4.93 -0.82
N GLU A 35 8.65 -4.39 -0.43
CA GLU A 35 8.83 -3.78 0.89
C GLU A 35 7.84 -2.64 1.12
N HIS A 36 7.66 -1.75 0.15
CA HIS A 36 6.68 -0.67 0.22
C HIS A 36 5.26 -1.21 0.39
N LEU A 37 4.86 -2.19 -0.42
CA LEU A 37 3.54 -2.80 -0.36
C LEU A 37 3.26 -3.45 0.99
N LEU A 38 4.19 -4.27 1.49
CA LEU A 38 4.04 -4.96 2.77
C LEU A 38 4.06 -3.99 3.94
N PHE A 39 4.88 -2.94 3.88
CA PHE A 39 4.86 -1.88 4.89
C PHE A 39 3.50 -1.19 4.95
N ALA A 40 2.92 -0.80 3.80
CA ALA A 40 1.60 -0.18 3.73
C ALA A 40 0.51 -1.11 4.27
N MET A 41 0.56 -2.40 3.94
CA MET A 41 -0.39 -3.40 4.43
C MET A 41 -0.25 -3.62 5.94
N ASN A 42 0.96 -3.73 6.47
CA ASN A 42 1.21 -3.85 7.90
C ASN A 42 0.75 -2.60 8.67
N LEU A 43 1.00 -1.41 8.13
CA LEU A 43 0.54 -0.17 8.73
C LEU A 43 -0.98 -0.14 8.83
N THR A 44 -1.67 -0.52 7.76
CA THR A 44 -3.13 -0.63 7.72
C THR A 44 -3.64 -1.68 8.70
N TRP A 45 -2.99 -2.84 8.78
CA TRP A 45 -3.34 -3.91 9.70
C TRP A 45 -3.20 -3.49 11.16
N ASN A 46 -2.08 -2.90 11.54
CA ASN A 46 -1.83 -2.48 12.91
C ASN A 46 -2.80 -1.39 13.38
N HIS A 47 -3.38 -0.64 12.45
CA HIS A 47 -4.34 0.43 12.72
C HIS A 47 -5.74 0.12 12.18
N ARG A 48 -6.09 -1.16 11.96
CA ARG A 48 -7.35 -1.60 11.33
C ARG A 48 -8.60 -1.07 12.02
N PHE A 49 -8.54 -0.83 13.32
CA PHE A 49 -9.65 -0.22 14.05
C PHE A 49 -10.01 1.19 13.55
N LEU A 50 -9.02 1.98 13.11
CA LEU A 50 -9.26 3.30 12.51
C LEU A 50 -9.90 3.19 11.14
N PHE A 51 -9.53 2.17 10.37
CA PHE A 51 -10.08 1.97 9.03
C PHE A 51 -11.49 1.38 9.08
N ARG A 52 -11.77 0.47 10.02
CA ARG A 52 -13.09 -0.11 10.21
C ARG A 52 -14.16 0.95 10.55
N ASP A 53 -13.82 1.89 11.39
CA ASP A 53 -14.77 2.89 11.89
C ASP A 53 -14.62 4.26 11.19
N ARG A 54 -13.97 4.29 10.03
CA ARG A 54 -13.63 5.51 9.29
C ARG A 54 -14.85 6.37 8.98
N THR A 55 -15.97 5.77 8.60
CA THR A 55 -17.21 6.47 8.34
C THR A 55 -17.76 7.17 9.58
N GLN A 56 -17.52 6.62 10.77
CA GLN A 56 -17.91 7.23 12.04
C GLN A 56 -17.03 8.43 12.42
N PHE A 57 -15.78 8.46 11.96
CA PHE A 57 -14.85 9.56 12.25
C PHE A 57 -14.95 10.71 11.25
N GLY A 58 -15.80 10.59 10.25
CA GLY A 58 -15.96 11.57 9.16
C GLY A 58 -14.81 11.51 8.15
N ALA A 59 -15.13 11.52 6.88
CA ALA A 59 -14.18 11.53 5.78
C ALA A 59 -13.45 12.88 5.73
N GLY A 60 -12.43 13.08 6.55
CA GLY A 60 -11.79 14.37 6.69
C GLY A 60 -10.30 14.33 6.84
N ILE A 61 -9.64 13.41 6.13
CA ILE A 61 -8.24 13.61 5.84
C ILE A 61 -8.21 14.67 4.76
N ASP A 62 -7.59 15.81 5.07
CA ASP A 62 -7.43 16.85 4.06
C ASP A 62 -6.38 16.38 3.05
N VAL A 63 -6.85 15.60 2.07
CA VAL A 63 -6.06 15.13 0.93
C VAL A 63 -5.52 16.30 0.08
N ARG A 64 -5.98 17.52 0.36
CA ARG A 64 -5.53 18.75 -0.34
C ARG A 64 -4.32 19.38 0.32
N ASN A 65 -3.93 18.92 1.51
CA ASN A 65 -2.70 19.40 2.12
C ASN A 65 -1.49 18.71 1.46
N PRO A 66 -0.67 19.44 0.67
CA PRO A 66 0.51 18.86 0.01
C PRO A 66 1.58 18.38 1.00
N GLU A 67 1.54 18.81 2.26
CA GLU A 67 2.43 18.36 3.33
C GLU A 67 1.87 17.14 4.09
N SER A 68 0.72 16.59 3.66
CA SER A 68 0.14 15.43 4.33
C SER A 68 0.99 14.17 4.10
N GLU A 69 1.05 13.31 5.11
CA GLU A 69 1.71 12.01 4.98
C GLU A 69 1.05 11.11 3.91
N LEU A 70 -0.22 11.36 3.58
CA LEU A 70 -0.90 10.70 2.46
C LEU A 70 -0.32 11.09 1.11
N THR A 71 -0.01 12.37 0.92
CA THR A 71 0.65 12.86 -0.29
C THR A 71 2.04 12.23 -0.40
N ALA A 72 2.78 12.18 0.73
CA ALA A 72 4.10 11.54 0.76
C ALA A 72 4.05 10.04 0.43
N ASP A 73 3.04 9.30 0.88
CA ASP A 73 2.84 7.88 0.54
C ASP A 73 2.52 7.70 -0.95
N PHE A 74 1.69 8.58 -1.50
CA PHE A 74 1.38 8.57 -2.94
C PHE A 74 2.62 8.88 -3.78
N ASP A 75 3.40 9.88 -3.38
CA ASP A 75 4.63 10.28 -4.08
C ASP A 75 5.70 9.20 -4.02
N GLU A 76 5.81 8.47 -2.90
CA GLU A 76 6.69 7.32 -2.78
C GLU A 76 6.31 6.21 -3.76
N LEU A 77 5.03 5.82 -3.81
CA LEU A 77 4.53 4.85 -4.77
C LEU A 77 4.79 5.31 -6.21
N HIS A 78 4.50 6.57 -6.51
CA HIS A 78 4.75 7.14 -7.84
C HIS A 78 6.23 7.12 -8.21
N GLY A 79 7.11 7.42 -7.25
CA GLY A 79 8.56 7.34 -7.41
C GLY A 79 9.05 5.91 -7.71
N LEU A 80 8.50 4.91 -7.03
CA LEU A 80 8.79 3.49 -7.31
C LEU A 80 8.34 3.10 -8.72
N LEU A 81 7.14 3.49 -9.14
CA LEU A 81 6.65 3.19 -10.48
C LEU A 81 7.47 3.90 -11.58
N LYS A 82 7.96 5.13 -11.33
CA LYS A 82 8.92 5.80 -12.21
C LYS A 82 10.23 5.03 -12.35
N ARG A 83 10.73 4.43 -11.28
CA ARG A 83 11.95 3.59 -11.34
C ARG A 83 11.71 2.33 -12.17
N ILE A 84 10.55 1.70 -12.02
CA ILE A 84 10.14 0.53 -12.83
C ILE A 84 10.08 0.90 -14.31
N ASP A 85 9.52 2.06 -14.62
CA ASP A 85 9.43 2.59 -16.00
C ASP A 85 10.81 2.88 -16.59
N ALA A 86 11.64 3.62 -15.85
CA ALA A 86 13.00 3.97 -16.26
C ALA A 86 13.89 2.73 -16.48
N ALA A 87 13.62 1.62 -15.77
CA ALA A 87 14.29 0.35 -15.97
C ALA A 87 13.74 -0.46 -17.17
N GLY A 88 12.74 0.04 -17.89
CA GLY A 88 12.13 -0.65 -19.03
C GLY A 88 11.35 -1.91 -18.64
N MET A 89 10.90 -2.00 -17.40
CA MET A 89 10.18 -3.17 -16.88
C MET A 89 8.70 -3.16 -17.23
N PHE A 90 8.13 -2.03 -17.68
CA PHE A 90 6.77 -1.97 -18.22
C PHE A 90 6.74 -2.33 -19.71
N ARG A 91 5.62 -2.93 -20.13
CA ARG A 91 5.31 -3.07 -21.54
C ARG A 91 4.98 -1.70 -22.15
N ARG A 92 5.38 -1.46 -23.39
CA ARG A 92 5.19 -0.17 -24.06
C ARG A 92 3.72 0.24 -24.24
N ASP A 93 2.82 -0.74 -24.29
CA ASP A 93 1.38 -0.59 -24.50
C ASP A 93 0.56 -0.75 -23.22
N ALA A 94 1.22 -0.81 -22.06
CA ALA A 94 0.56 -1.19 -20.80
C ALA A 94 -0.40 -0.12 -20.28
N PHE A 95 -0.08 1.15 -20.49
CA PHE A 95 -0.86 2.31 -20.03
C PHE A 95 -0.47 3.56 -20.80
N THR A 96 -1.35 4.54 -20.82
CA THR A 96 -1.11 5.83 -21.50
C THR A 96 -0.49 6.88 -20.58
N ASP A 97 -0.69 6.74 -19.27
CA ASP A 97 -0.21 7.68 -18.24
C ASP A 97 0.13 6.92 -16.96
N LEU A 98 1.39 7.04 -16.53
CA LEU A 98 1.89 6.41 -15.31
C LEU A 98 1.13 6.90 -14.07
N SER A 99 0.66 8.15 -14.06
CA SER A 99 -0.14 8.69 -12.96
C SER A 99 -1.50 8.00 -12.81
N LEU A 100 -2.08 7.50 -13.92
CA LEU A 100 -3.32 6.70 -13.87
C LEU A 100 -3.06 5.35 -13.21
N LEU A 101 -1.95 4.68 -13.58
CA LEU A 101 -1.56 3.42 -12.95
C LEU A 101 -1.27 3.61 -11.46
N THR A 102 -0.55 4.68 -11.10
CA THR A 102 -0.28 5.02 -9.70
C THR A 102 -1.57 5.17 -8.91
N ARG A 103 -2.52 5.95 -9.44
CA ARG A 103 -3.84 6.14 -8.78
C ARG A 103 -4.61 4.84 -8.63
N ALA A 104 -4.63 4.00 -9.66
CA ALA A 104 -5.33 2.71 -9.60
C ALA A 104 -4.78 1.81 -8.49
N ILE A 105 -3.45 1.67 -8.41
CA ILE A 105 -2.78 0.89 -7.38
C ILE A 105 -3.02 1.50 -6.00
N TRP A 106 -2.90 2.83 -5.87
CA TRP A 106 -3.10 3.53 -4.60
C TRP A 106 -4.55 3.40 -4.09
N ILE A 107 -5.54 3.46 -4.98
CA ILE A 107 -6.96 3.27 -4.65
C ILE A 107 -7.18 1.87 -4.08
N VAL A 108 -6.61 0.83 -4.69
CA VAL A 108 -6.71 -0.55 -4.18
C VAL A 108 -6.17 -0.62 -2.74
N GLY A 109 -4.97 -0.14 -2.49
CA GLY A 109 -4.39 -0.17 -1.14
C GLY A 109 -5.15 0.67 -0.12
N ARG A 110 -5.60 1.85 -0.55
CA ARG A 110 -6.24 2.82 0.34
C ARG A 110 -7.63 2.41 0.78
N TYR A 111 -8.40 1.81 -0.12
CA TYR A 111 -9.82 1.49 0.11
C TYR A 111 -10.10 0.00 0.25
N TRP A 112 -9.06 -0.84 0.35
CA TRP A 112 -9.23 -2.28 0.50
C TRP A 112 -10.05 -2.67 1.73
N MET A 113 -9.78 -2.04 2.87
CA MET A 113 -10.51 -2.28 4.11
C MET A 113 -11.98 -1.82 4.03
N ASP A 114 -12.22 -0.68 3.40
CA ASP A 114 -13.59 -0.17 3.20
C ASP A 114 -14.37 -1.14 2.30
N TYR A 115 -13.74 -1.67 1.24
CA TYR A 115 -14.33 -2.69 0.37
C TYR A 115 -14.72 -3.97 1.15
N LEU A 116 -13.83 -4.48 1.97
CA LEU A 116 -14.11 -5.66 2.80
C LEU A 116 -15.29 -5.45 3.74
N ASN A 117 -15.33 -4.29 4.39
CA ASN A 117 -16.37 -3.95 5.35
C ASN A 117 -17.72 -3.67 4.66
N GLU A 118 -17.73 -2.79 3.66
CA GLU A 118 -18.97 -2.25 3.06
C GLU A 118 -19.54 -3.20 2.00
N PHE A 119 -18.70 -3.84 1.20
CA PHE A 119 -19.15 -4.68 0.09
C PHE A 119 -19.21 -6.17 0.46
N GLU A 120 -18.18 -6.71 1.13
CA GLU A 120 -18.19 -8.11 1.56
C GLU A 120 -18.87 -8.33 2.93
N GLY A 121 -19.22 -7.26 3.65
CA GLY A 121 -19.89 -7.35 4.96
C GLY A 121 -19.01 -7.97 6.05
N ARG A 122 -17.68 -7.83 5.94
CA ARG A 122 -16.73 -8.36 6.92
C ARG A 122 -16.76 -7.55 8.20
N SER A 123 -17.29 -8.10 9.28
CA SER A 123 -17.24 -7.49 10.62
C SER A 123 -15.88 -7.63 11.29
N GLU A 124 -15.16 -8.69 10.97
CA GLU A 124 -13.78 -8.95 11.40
C GLU A 124 -12.88 -9.09 10.19
N ILE A 125 -11.80 -8.34 10.15
CA ILE A 125 -10.81 -8.38 9.09
C ILE A 125 -9.60 -9.14 9.62
N THR A 126 -9.21 -10.20 8.90
CA THR A 126 -8.10 -11.07 9.24
C THR A 126 -6.85 -10.73 8.44
N TRP A 127 -5.69 -11.27 8.85
CA TRP A 127 -4.48 -11.15 8.04
C TRP A 127 -4.64 -11.79 6.64
N HIS A 128 -5.41 -12.86 6.54
CA HIS A 128 -5.72 -13.47 5.24
C HIS A 128 -6.46 -12.50 4.30
N ASP A 129 -7.33 -11.66 4.82
CA ASP A 129 -7.99 -10.61 4.03
C ASP A 129 -6.98 -9.57 3.53
N GLN A 130 -5.93 -9.28 4.30
CA GLN A 130 -4.83 -8.42 3.83
C GLN A 130 -3.98 -9.08 2.74
N GLU A 131 -3.73 -10.38 2.83
CA GLU A 131 -3.05 -11.13 1.76
C GLU A 131 -3.81 -11.05 0.45
N ARG A 132 -5.15 -11.13 0.48
CA ARG A 132 -6.01 -10.89 -0.68
C ARG A 132 -5.81 -9.47 -1.25
N GLY A 133 -5.62 -8.47 -0.39
CA GLY A 133 -5.29 -7.10 -0.81
C GLY A 133 -3.98 -7.04 -1.61
N ILE A 134 -2.96 -7.80 -1.18
CA ILE A 134 -1.70 -7.93 -1.93
C ILE A 134 -1.95 -8.54 -3.31
N GLU A 135 -2.79 -9.58 -3.40
CA GLU A 135 -3.17 -10.19 -4.68
C GLU A 135 -3.86 -9.19 -5.61
N HIS A 136 -4.73 -8.32 -5.08
CA HIS A 136 -5.41 -7.27 -5.86
C HIS A 136 -4.42 -6.21 -6.38
N HIS A 137 -3.45 -5.81 -5.56
CA HIS A 137 -2.35 -4.94 -6.01
C HIS A 137 -1.60 -5.55 -7.20
N TYR A 138 -1.26 -6.83 -7.10
CA TYR A 138 -0.57 -7.55 -8.16
C TYR A 138 -1.45 -7.76 -9.40
N ALA A 139 -2.76 -7.92 -9.23
CA ALA A 139 -3.70 -8.01 -10.34
C ALA A 139 -3.72 -6.72 -11.20
N VAL A 140 -3.45 -5.56 -10.59
CA VAL A 140 -3.34 -4.28 -11.31
C VAL A 140 -1.94 -4.11 -11.92
N LEU A 141 -0.88 -4.41 -11.18
CA LEU A 141 0.50 -4.15 -11.61
C LEU A 141 1.00 -5.15 -12.64
N LEU A 142 0.85 -6.46 -12.37
CA LEU A 142 1.48 -7.51 -13.19
C LEU A 142 1.11 -7.45 -14.68
N PRO A 143 -0.15 -7.17 -15.08
CA PRO A 143 -0.48 -7.06 -16.51
C PRO A 143 0.34 -6.00 -17.24
N CYS A 144 0.78 -4.95 -16.53
CA CYS A 144 1.55 -3.86 -17.10
C CYS A 144 3.03 -4.19 -17.30
N LEU A 145 3.56 -5.21 -16.61
CA LEU A 145 4.97 -5.57 -16.64
C LEU A 145 5.33 -6.47 -17.83
N THR A 146 6.59 -6.39 -18.25
CA THR A 146 7.20 -7.38 -19.18
C THR A 146 7.22 -8.77 -18.55
N ALA A 147 7.42 -9.81 -19.35
CA ALA A 147 7.45 -11.19 -18.86
C ALA A 147 8.56 -11.41 -17.82
N ASP A 148 9.73 -10.81 -18.03
CA ASP A 148 10.87 -10.92 -17.12
C ASP A 148 10.60 -10.20 -15.80
N ALA A 149 10.12 -8.96 -15.86
CA ALA A 149 9.73 -8.20 -14.70
C ALA A 149 8.64 -8.92 -13.88
N LYS A 150 7.64 -9.53 -14.52
CA LYS A 150 6.62 -10.35 -13.83
C LYS A 150 7.23 -11.47 -13.01
N ARG A 151 8.24 -12.17 -13.55
CA ARG A 151 8.91 -13.24 -12.81
C ARG A 151 9.67 -12.69 -11.62
N GLU A 152 10.37 -11.57 -11.81
CA GLU A 152 11.14 -10.91 -10.77
C GLU A 152 10.26 -10.43 -9.62
N PHE A 153 9.16 -9.75 -9.91
CA PHE A 153 8.20 -9.26 -8.90
C PHE A 153 7.53 -10.40 -8.14
N ARG A 154 7.15 -11.50 -8.81
CA ARG A 154 6.61 -12.69 -8.13
C ARG A 154 7.66 -13.35 -7.22
N ALA A 155 8.90 -13.43 -7.67
CA ALA A 155 9.98 -13.97 -6.86
C ALA A 155 10.30 -13.09 -5.64
N ALA A 156 10.28 -11.76 -5.80
CA ALA A 156 10.44 -10.82 -4.69
C ALA A 156 9.33 -11.01 -3.65
N LEU A 157 8.06 -11.09 -4.08
CA LEU A 157 6.94 -11.33 -3.18
C LEU A 157 7.03 -12.68 -2.45
N ALA A 158 7.50 -13.72 -3.13
CA ALA A 158 7.65 -15.05 -2.54
C ALA A 158 8.76 -15.10 -1.47
N ARG A 159 9.79 -14.26 -1.58
CA ARG A 159 10.87 -14.16 -0.58
C ARG A 159 10.52 -13.35 0.64
N ALA A 160 9.58 -12.43 0.50
CA ALA A 160 9.26 -11.47 1.56
C ALA A 160 8.44 -12.11 2.68
N PRO A 161 8.70 -11.75 3.95
CA PRO A 161 7.86 -12.17 5.07
C PRO A 161 6.49 -11.49 4.95
N ARG A 162 5.41 -12.26 5.05
CA ARG A 162 4.04 -11.76 4.85
C ARG A 162 3.26 -11.51 6.13
N GLN A 163 3.68 -12.09 7.26
CA GLN A 163 2.96 -11.93 8.54
C GLN A 163 3.51 -10.77 9.36
N PRO A 164 2.64 -9.98 10.03
CA PRO A 164 3.08 -9.03 11.03
C PRO A 164 3.80 -9.76 12.17
N ALA A 165 4.83 -9.13 12.72
CA ALA A 165 5.61 -9.70 13.82
C ALA A 165 4.76 -9.98 15.09
N ASP A 166 3.64 -9.28 15.26
CA ASP A 166 2.80 -9.34 16.46
C ASP A 166 1.80 -10.50 16.49
N ASP A 167 1.52 -11.16 15.37
CA ASP A 167 0.63 -12.35 15.35
C ASP A 167 1.28 -13.61 15.95
N VAL A 168 2.58 -13.58 16.21
CA VAL A 168 3.31 -14.71 16.82
C VAL A 168 3.14 -14.74 18.34
N ALA A 169 2.72 -13.65 18.98
CA ALA A 169 2.64 -13.49 20.44
C ALA A 169 1.26 -13.78 21.05
N GLN A 170 0.25 -14.16 20.24
CA GLN A 170 -1.13 -14.40 20.71
C GLN A 170 -1.64 -15.84 20.48
N LYS A 171 -0.72 -16.80 20.43
CA LYS A 171 -1.11 -18.22 20.49
C LYS A 171 -0.69 -18.87 21.77
#